data_b5443945fb421478fe361d773707382b
#
_entry.id   b5443945fb421478fe361d773707382b
#
_cell.length_a   1.000
_cell.length_b   1.000
_cell.length_c   1.000
_cell.angle_alpha   90.00
_cell.angle_beta   90.00
_cell.angle_gamma   90.00
#
_symmetry.space_group_name_H-M   'P 1'
#
loop_
_entity.id
_entity.type
_entity.pdbx_description
1 polymer ?
#
loop_
_entity_poly.entity_id
_entity_poly.type
_entity_poly.pdbx_seq_one_letter_code
_entity_poly.pdbx_strand_id
1 'polypeptide(L)'
;MFTLNDEERVITETAAAFAEKRMASHALEWDATNHFPTDVLREAAELGMAAIYCRDDVGGSGLRRLDGVRIFEQLAIADPVTAAFLSIHNMCAWMIDSFGTPEQRKAWVPRLASMDVIASYCLTEPGAGSDASALSTRAVKHGGDYVLDGVKQFISGAGASDVYVVMARTGGPEKPGPRGISAFIVEKGTQGLSFGALEEKMGWHAQPTAQVILEGVRVPADAMLGGTDGEGAGFGIAMNGLNGGRLNIAACSLGGAQAAYDKAGAYVRERQAFGSPLLDEPTIRFTLADMATGLETSRMMLWRAASALDADDPDKVELCAMAKRYVTDTCFDVADKALQLHGGYGYLREYGLEKIVRDLRVHRILEGTNEIMRVVVGRAEAARFRAS
;
A
#
# COMPACT_ATOMS: atom_id res chain seq x y z
N MET A 1 4.12 -23.23 -9.19
CA MET A 1 3.89 -22.14 -8.21
C MET A 1 5.17 -21.37 -7.92
N PHE A 2 6.33 -22.05 -7.76
CA PHE A 2 7.59 -21.39 -7.36
C PHE A 2 8.51 -21.05 -8.55
N THR A 3 8.26 -21.59 -9.74
CA THR A 3 8.99 -21.26 -10.97
C THR A 3 8.14 -20.31 -11.80
N LEU A 4 8.70 -19.15 -12.17
CA LEU A 4 8.05 -18.19 -13.04
C LEU A 4 7.91 -18.79 -14.44
N ASN A 5 6.74 -18.62 -15.04
CA ASN A 5 6.60 -18.81 -16.48
C ASN A 5 7.24 -17.63 -17.24
N ASP A 6 7.28 -17.70 -18.57
CA ASP A 6 7.97 -16.69 -19.39
C ASP A 6 7.33 -15.30 -19.25
N GLU A 7 6.02 -15.21 -19.20
CA GLU A 7 5.28 -13.97 -19.02
C GLU A 7 5.53 -13.35 -17.64
N GLU A 8 5.38 -14.14 -16.56
CA GLU A 8 5.67 -13.72 -15.19
C GLU A 8 7.11 -13.22 -15.03
N ARG A 9 8.05 -13.85 -15.72
CA ARG A 9 9.46 -13.44 -15.73
C ARG A 9 9.62 -12.08 -16.41
N VAL A 10 9.05 -11.89 -17.61
CA VAL A 10 9.12 -10.62 -18.35
C VAL A 10 8.53 -9.48 -17.52
N ILE A 11 7.37 -9.68 -16.90
CA ILE A 11 6.71 -8.68 -16.03
C ILE A 11 7.66 -8.30 -14.86
N THR A 12 8.22 -9.30 -14.18
CA THR A 12 9.10 -9.10 -13.03
C THR A 12 10.39 -8.38 -13.43
N GLU A 13 11.03 -8.80 -14.53
CA GLU A 13 12.25 -8.19 -15.06
C GLU A 13 12.00 -6.74 -15.54
N THR A 14 10.85 -6.46 -16.14
CA THR A 14 10.45 -5.10 -16.54
C THR A 14 10.34 -4.18 -15.33
N ALA A 15 9.68 -4.63 -14.26
CA ALA A 15 9.57 -3.86 -13.02
C ALA A 15 10.96 -3.64 -12.36
N ALA A 16 11.82 -4.66 -12.34
CA ALA A 16 13.18 -4.55 -11.81
C ALA A 16 14.02 -3.55 -12.59
N ALA A 17 14.01 -3.65 -13.93
CA ALA A 17 14.77 -2.74 -14.80
C ALA A 17 14.27 -1.28 -14.69
N PHE A 18 12.98 -1.07 -14.56
CA PHE A 18 12.41 0.24 -14.31
C PHE A 18 12.86 0.80 -12.95
N ALA A 19 12.75 0.01 -11.89
CA ALA A 19 13.14 0.39 -10.54
C ALA A 19 14.62 0.80 -10.47
N GLU A 20 15.50 -0.03 -11.02
CA GLU A 20 16.94 0.23 -11.08
C GLU A 20 17.25 1.52 -11.84
N LYS A 21 16.66 1.69 -13.02
CA LYS A 21 16.97 2.80 -13.92
C LYS A 21 16.37 4.13 -13.47
N ARG A 22 15.16 4.13 -12.88
CA ARG A 22 14.36 5.34 -12.65
C ARG A 22 14.20 5.71 -11.18
N MET A 23 14.43 4.80 -10.25
CA MET A 23 14.16 5.02 -8.82
C MET A 23 15.43 4.91 -7.96
N ALA A 24 16.26 3.88 -8.15
CA ALA A 24 17.33 3.55 -7.22
C ALA A 24 18.32 4.68 -6.95
N SER A 25 18.75 5.41 -8.00
CA SER A 25 19.71 6.52 -7.88
C SER A 25 19.14 7.79 -7.24
N HIS A 26 17.80 7.91 -7.15
CA HIS A 26 17.11 9.11 -6.67
C HIS A 26 16.48 8.94 -5.28
N ALA A 27 16.33 7.72 -4.79
CA ALA A 27 15.58 7.43 -3.57
C ALA A 27 16.08 8.19 -2.34
N LEU A 28 17.40 8.37 -2.17
CA LEU A 28 17.98 9.12 -1.06
C LEU A 28 17.74 10.63 -1.20
N GLU A 29 17.82 11.16 -2.42
CA GLU A 29 17.55 12.56 -2.70
C GLU A 29 16.07 12.89 -2.47
N TRP A 30 15.15 12.04 -2.93
CA TRP A 30 13.72 12.21 -2.69
C TRP A 30 13.36 12.21 -1.20
N ASP A 31 13.98 11.32 -0.41
CA ASP A 31 13.81 11.30 1.05
C ASP A 31 14.34 12.59 1.68
N ALA A 32 15.53 13.04 1.29
CA ALA A 32 16.18 14.22 1.86
C ALA A 32 15.46 15.54 1.53
N THR A 33 14.81 15.61 0.37
CA THR A 33 14.15 16.82 -0.14
C THR A 33 12.63 16.79 -0.01
N ASN A 34 12.05 15.72 0.53
CA ASN A 34 10.60 15.46 0.55
C ASN A 34 9.98 15.55 -0.87
N HIS A 35 10.72 15.08 -1.87
CA HIS A 35 10.28 15.14 -3.27
C HIS A 35 9.30 14.01 -3.58
N PHE A 36 8.13 14.36 -4.10
CA PHE A 36 7.14 13.39 -4.58
C PHE A 36 7.31 13.18 -6.09
N PRO A 37 7.84 12.01 -6.54
CA PRO A 37 8.27 11.80 -7.93
C PRO A 37 7.09 11.44 -8.86
N THR A 38 6.18 12.37 -9.10
CA THR A 38 4.97 12.15 -9.92
C THR A 38 5.28 11.86 -11.38
N ASP A 39 6.40 12.37 -11.90
CA ASP A 39 6.92 12.06 -13.23
C ASP A 39 7.33 10.60 -13.36
N VAL A 40 8.07 10.07 -12.40
CA VAL A 40 8.46 8.65 -12.35
C VAL A 40 7.25 7.73 -12.18
N LEU A 41 6.25 8.15 -11.40
CA LEU A 41 4.99 7.41 -11.27
C LEU A 41 4.23 7.33 -12.62
N ARG A 42 4.21 8.41 -13.41
CA ARG A 42 3.63 8.42 -14.76
C ARG A 42 4.40 7.52 -15.73
N GLU A 43 5.73 7.51 -15.65
CA GLU A 43 6.54 6.57 -16.44
C GLU A 43 6.25 5.10 -16.08
N ALA A 44 6.00 4.80 -14.78
CA ALA A 44 5.55 3.46 -14.37
C ALA A 44 4.16 3.12 -14.96
N ALA A 45 3.28 4.12 -15.10
CA ALA A 45 1.98 3.94 -15.75
C ALA A 45 2.09 3.57 -17.23
N GLU A 46 3.06 4.12 -17.97
CA GLU A 46 3.34 3.75 -19.37
C GLU A 46 3.70 2.27 -19.52
N LEU A 47 4.19 1.63 -18.44
CA LEU A 47 4.47 0.20 -18.36
C LEU A 47 3.31 -0.62 -17.77
N GLY A 48 2.11 -0.02 -17.61
CA GLY A 48 0.92 -0.68 -17.08
C GLY A 48 0.90 -0.84 -15.56
N MET A 49 1.81 -0.21 -14.81
CA MET A 49 1.93 -0.43 -13.37
C MET A 49 0.96 0.44 -12.53
N ALA A 50 0.19 1.35 -13.14
CA ALA A 50 -0.75 2.21 -12.41
C ALA A 50 -2.15 1.61 -12.22
N ALA A 51 -2.52 0.62 -13.02
CA ALA A 51 -3.82 -0.07 -12.95
C ALA A 51 -3.64 -1.59 -13.13
N ILE A 52 -2.73 -2.17 -12.37
CA ILE A 52 -2.28 -3.58 -12.47
C ILE A 52 -3.47 -4.54 -12.45
N TYR A 53 -4.42 -4.32 -11.56
CA TYR A 53 -5.53 -5.23 -11.28
C TYR A 53 -6.84 -4.86 -11.99
N CYS A 54 -6.87 -3.70 -12.67
CA CYS A 54 -8.04 -3.27 -13.41
C CYS A 54 -8.18 -4.05 -14.71
N ARG A 55 -9.40 -4.26 -15.14
CA ARG A 55 -9.71 -5.00 -16.37
C ARG A 55 -9.16 -4.26 -17.60
N ASP A 56 -8.75 -5.00 -18.59
CA ASP A 56 -8.15 -4.51 -19.83
C ASP A 56 -9.12 -3.77 -20.73
N ASP A 57 -10.43 -4.07 -20.64
CA ASP A 57 -11.50 -3.42 -21.42
C ASP A 57 -11.62 -1.91 -21.18
N VAL A 58 -11.02 -1.41 -20.10
CA VAL A 58 -10.97 0.02 -19.74
C VAL A 58 -9.53 0.55 -19.57
N GLY A 59 -8.54 -0.16 -20.11
CA GLY A 59 -7.12 0.26 -20.10
C GLY A 59 -6.32 -0.19 -18.89
N GLY A 60 -6.86 -1.07 -18.04
CA GLY A 60 -6.10 -1.75 -16.99
C GLY A 60 -5.19 -2.85 -17.55
N SER A 61 -4.28 -3.36 -16.74
CA SER A 61 -3.35 -4.42 -17.13
C SER A 61 -3.93 -5.83 -16.98
N GLY A 62 -5.04 -5.99 -16.28
CA GLY A 62 -5.73 -7.29 -16.09
C GLY A 62 -4.89 -8.34 -15.36
N LEU A 63 -3.84 -7.94 -14.64
CA LEU A 63 -2.92 -8.86 -13.97
C LEU A 63 -3.48 -9.35 -12.64
N ARG A 64 -2.97 -10.50 -12.21
CA ARG A 64 -3.35 -11.12 -10.93
C ARG A 64 -2.66 -10.43 -9.75
N ARG A 65 -3.18 -10.67 -8.54
CA ARG A 65 -2.54 -10.21 -7.30
C ARG A 65 -1.15 -10.77 -7.11
N LEU A 66 -0.93 -12.02 -7.54
CA LEU A 66 0.39 -12.66 -7.50
C LEU A 66 1.41 -11.93 -8.39
N ASP A 67 1.01 -11.46 -9.55
CA ASP A 67 1.89 -10.69 -10.44
C ASP A 67 2.17 -9.29 -9.83
N GLY A 68 1.14 -8.66 -9.27
CA GLY A 68 1.27 -7.36 -8.61
C GLY A 68 2.22 -7.38 -7.41
N VAL A 69 2.17 -8.40 -6.54
CA VAL A 69 3.12 -8.46 -5.40
C VAL A 69 4.56 -8.63 -5.85
N ARG A 70 4.81 -9.31 -6.98
CA ARG A 70 6.14 -9.40 -7.59
C ARG A 70 6.59 -8.04 -8.13
N ILE A 71 5.72 -7.31 -8.82
CA ILE A 71 5.99 -5.95 -9.29
C ILE A 71 6.36 -5.04 -8.11
N PHE A 72 5.53 -5.00 -7.07
CA PHE A 72 5.77 -4.14 -5.91
C PHE A 72 7.04 -4.53 -5.13
N GLU A 73 7.38 -5.81 -5.04
CA GLU A 73 8.64 -6.27 -4.47
C GLU A 73 9.83 -5.66 -5.24
N GLN A 74 9.84 -5.74 -6.58
CA GLN A 74 10.92 -5.19 -7.40
C GLN A 74 11.03 -3.66 -7.31
N LEU A 75 9.91 -2.96 -7.37
CA LEU A 75 9.90 -1.50 -7.22
C LEU A 75 10.44 -1.06 -5.85
N ALA A 76 10.07 -1.79 -4.80
CA ALA A 76 10.46 -1.48 -3.43
C ALA A 76 11.93 -1.81 -3.10
N ILE A 77 12.61 -2.64 -3.90
CA ILE A 77 14.08 -2.80 -3.82
C ILE A 77 14.76 -1.46 -4.07
N ALA A 78 14.25 -0.66 -4.98
CA ALA A 78 14.77 0.68 -5.27
C ALA A 78 14.27 1.73 -4.27
N ASP A 79 12.94 1.81 -4.06
CA ASP A 79 12.34 2.73 -3.09
C ASP A 79 10.98 2.23 -2.57
N PRO A 80 10.91 1.79 -1.30
CA PRO A 80 9.65 1.34 -0.69
C PRO A 80 8.55 2.40 -0.67
N VAL A 81 8.91 3.69 -0.62
CA VAL A 81 7.96 4.81 -0.48
C VAL A 81 7.18 5.05 -1.77
N THR A 82 7.90 5.16 -2.89
CA THR A 82 7.29 5.35 -4.22
C THR A 82 6.46 4.11 -4.60
N ALA A 83 6.96 2.89 -4.34
CA ALA A 83 6.23 1.66 -4.53
C ALA A 83 4.93 1.62 -3.71
N ALA A 84 4.98 2.03 -2.44
CA ALA A 84 3.81 2.08 -1.57
C ALA A 84 2.78 3.09 -2.04
N PHE A 85 3.18 4.27 -2.54
CA PHE A 85 2.23 5.23 -3.09
C PHE A 85 1.53 4.69 -4.35
N LEU A 86 2.30 4.09 -5.26
CA LEU A 86 1.74 3.43 -6.45
C LEU A 86 0.74 2.33 -6.07
N SER A 87 0.96 1.62 -4.97
CA SER A 87 0.02 0.65 -4.41
C SER A 87 -1.31 1.28 -3.98
N ILE A 88 -1.28 2.45 -3.35
CA ILE A 88 -2.48 3.18 -2.93
C ILE A 88 -3.29 3.62 -4.15
N HIS A 89 -2.62 4.16 -5.16
CA HIS A 89 -3.23 4.52 -6.43
C HIS A 89 -3.90 3.32 -7.10
N ASN A 90 -3.21 2.18 -7.21
CA ASN A 90 -3.75 0.92 -7.73
C ASN A 90 -4.97 0.42 -6.94
N MET A 91 -4.98 0.59 -5.62
CA MET A 91 -6.11 0.22 -4.79
C MET A 91 -7.35 1.07 -5.12
N CYS A 92 -7.19 2.38 -5.31
CA CYS A 92 -8.26 3.28 -5.72
C CYS A 92 -8.78 2.94 -7.12
N ALA A 93 -7.88 2.74 -8.08
CA ALA A 93 -8.24 2.34 -9.44
C ALA A 93 -9.03 1.02 -9.45
N TRP A 94 -8.55 0.02 -8.71
CA TRP A 94 -9.24 -1.26 -8.56
C TRP A 94 -10.61 -1.15 -7.88
N MET A 95 -10.75 -0.30 -6.85
CA MET A 95 -12.06 -0.06 -6.23
C MET A 95 -13.05 0.50 -7.24
N ILE A 96 -12.64 1.47 -8.05
CA ILE A 96 -13.50 2.07 -9.07
C ILE A 96 -13.81 1.06 -10.18
N ASP A 97 -12.84 0.26 -10.62
CA ASP A 97 -13.07 -0.78 -11.61
C ASP A 97 -14.02 -1.88 -11.12
N SER A 98 -13.87 -2.31 -9.85
CA SER A 98 -14.60 -3.47 -9.33
C SER A 98 -16.01 -3.14 -8.83
N PHE A 99 -16.21 -1.93 -8.32
CA PHE A 99 -17.46 -1.53 -7.66
C PHE A 99 -18.16 -0.34 -8.33
N GLY A 100 -17.51 0.32 -9.28
CA GLY A 100 -18.10 1.42 -10.04
C GLY A 100 -19.15 0.96 -11.04
N THR A 101 -20.07 1.88 -11.39
CA THR A 101 -20.96 1.66 -12.53
C THR A 101 -20.16 1.59 -13.82
N PRO A 102 -20.74 1.06 -14.92
CA PRO A 102 -20.07 1.07 -16.23
C PRO A 102 -19.59 2.48 -16.65
N GLU A 103 -20.38 3.51 -16.32
CA GLU A 103 -20.06 4.91 -16.63
C GLU A 103 -18.87 5.40 -15.79
N GLN A 104 -18.88 5.11 -14.48
CA GLN A 104 -17.75 5.45 -13.59
C GLN A 104 -16.46 4.75 -14.02
N ARG A 105 -16.54 3.46 -14.39
CA ARG A 105 -15.37 2.73 -14.91
C ARG A 105 -14.79 3.40 -16.16
N LYS A 106 -15.64 3.70 -17.14
CA LYS A 106 -15.22 4.35 -18.40
C LYS A 106 -14.67 5.75 -18.20
N ALA A 107 -15.21 6.49 -17.25
CA ALA A 107 -14.76 7.87 -16.97
C ALA A 107 -13.43 7.92 -16.22
N TRP A 108 -13.19 7.00 -15.29
CA TRP A 108 -12.08 7.10 -14.35
C TRP A 108 -10.92 6.16 -14.65
N VAL A 109 -11.18 4.88 -14.95
CA VAL A 109 -10.10 3.88 -15.04
C VAL A 109 -9.06 4.22 -16.11
N PRO A 110 -9.41 4.66 -17.33
CA PRO A 110 -8.40 5.04 -18.33
C PRO A 110 -7.47 6.16 -17.84
N ARG A 111 -8.02 7.17 -17.18
CA ARG A 111 -7.25 8.32 -16.65
C ARG A 111 -6.38 7.93 -15.46
N LEU A 112 -6.81 6.95 -14.66
CA LEU A 112 -6.02 6.39 -13.56
C LEU A 112 -4.94 5.46 -14.11
N ALA A 113 -5.22 4.68 -15.12
CA ALA A 113 -4.26 3.77 -15.74
C ALA A 113 -3.09 4.51 -16.42
N SER A 114 -3.35 5.70 -16.99
CA SER A 114 -2.31 6.59 -17.55
C SER A 114 -1.65 7.49 -16.49
N MET A 115 -2.19 7.54 -15.27
CA MET A 115 -1.84 8.54 -14.24
C MET A 115 -1.97 10.00 -14.71
N ASP A 116 -2.82 10.28 -15.71
CA ASP A 116 -3.33 11.64 -15.96
C ASP A 116 -4.06 12.18 -14.72
N VAL A 117 -4.63 11.25 -13.95
CA VAL A 117 -5.29 11.49 -12.67
C VAL A 117 -4.65 10.58 -11.61
N ILE A 118 -4.15 11.17 -10.55
CA ILE A 118 -3.58 10.46 -9.40
C ILE A 118 -4.65 10.34 -8.32
N ALA A 119 -4.82 9.13 -7.76
CA ALA A 119 -5.84 8.84 -6.77
C ALA A 119 -5.27 8.61 -5.36
N SER A 120 -6.03 9.04 -4.35
CA SER A 120 -5.80 8.77 -2.93
C SER A 120 -7.03 8.15 -2.25
N TYR A 121 -6.77 7.38 -1.21
CA TYR A 121 -7.78 6.68 -0.41
C TYR A 121 -8.01 7.35 0.94
N CYS A 122 -9.27 7.65 1.28
CA CYS A 122 -9.65 8.42 2.46
C CYS A 122 -10.61 7.62 3.36
N LEU A 123 -10.05 6.81 4.27
CA LEU A 123 -10.81 6.04 5.27
C LEU A 123 -10.62 6.61 6.67
N THR A 124 -9.35 6.64 7.14
CA THR A 124 -8.95 6.96 8.51
C THR A 124 -9.36 8.37 8.91
N GLU A 125 -9.79 8.53 10.16
CA GLU A 125 -10.14 9.82 10.78
C GLU A 125 -9.37 10.01 12.09
N PRO A 126 -9.29 11.22 12.65
CA PRO A 126 -8.63 11.45 13.93
C PRO A 126 -9.15 10.56 15.07
N GLY A 127 -10.45 10.24 15.07
CA GLY A 127 -11.10 9.38 16.05
C GLY A 127 -11.33 7.92 15.61
N ALA A 128 -10.98 7.54 14.38
CA ALA A 128 -11.30 6.23 13.81
C ALA A 128 -10.17 5.70 12.93
N GLY A 129 -9.19 5.04 13.54
CA GLY A 129 -8.11 4.33 12.85
C GLY A 129 -8.40 2.83 12.78
N SER A 130 -7.99 2.07 13.80
CA SER A 130 -8.20 0.62 13.87
C SER A 130 -9.69 0.23 13.90
N ASP A 131 -10.54 1.04 14.55
CA ASP A 131 -12.00 0.93 14.45
C ASP A 131 -12.51 1.79 13.29
N ALA A 132 -12.23 1.38 12.07
CA ALA A 132 -12.62 2.10 10.86
C ALA A 132 -14.15 2.19 10.69
N SER A 133 -14.92 1.29 11.32
CA SER A 133 -16.38 1.34 11.28
C SER A 133 -16.98 2.48 12.10
N ALA A 134 -16.19 3.08 12.98
CA ALA A 134 -16.59 4.21 13.82
C ALA A 134 -16.37 5.59 13.14
N LEU A 135 -16.01 5.61 11.84
CA LEU A 135 -15.82 6.87 11.11
C LEU A 135 -17.08 7.78 11.24
N SER A 136 -16.82 9.09 11.34
CA SER A 136 -17.81 10.13 11.62
C SER A 136 -18.09 11.07 10.44
N THR A 137 -17.23 11.10 9.41
CA THR A 137 -17.48 11.87 8.18
C THR A 137 -18.84 11.52 7.63
N ARG A 138 -19.68 12.53 7.38
CA ARG A 138 -21.07 12.37 6.93
C ARG A 138 -21.20 12.72 5.46
N ALA A 139 -22.16 12.07 4.80
CA ALA A 139 -22.64 12.43 3.49
C ALA A 139 -24.17 12.50 3.55
N VAL A 140 -24.69 13.70 3.58
CA VAL A 140 -26.15 13.95 3.72
C VAL A 140 -26.72 14.24 2.35
N LYS A 141 -27.80 13.51 1.98
CA LYS A 141 -28.51 13.72 0.72
C LYS A 141 -29.21 15.07 0.71
N HIS A 142 -28.99 15.86 -0.33
CA HIS A 142 -29.60 17.17 -0.52
C HIS A 142 -30.06 17.34 -1.98
N GLY A 143 -31.34 17.08 -2.23
CA GLY A 143 -31.87 17.03 -3.60
C GLY A 143 -31.27 15.87 -4.40
N GLY A 144 -30.64 16.21 -5.54
CA GLY A 144 -29.91 15.24 -6.40
C GLY A 144 -28.45 15.01 -6.02
N ASP A 145 -27.97 15.65 -4.95
CA ASP A 145 -26.55 15.65 -4.55
C ASP A 145 -26.37 15.07 -3.15
N TYR A 146 -25.11 14.87 -2.77
CA TYR A 146 -24.68 14.65 -1.39
C TYR A 146 -23.79 15.81 -0.91
N VAL A 147 -23.91 16.17 0.35
CA VAL A 147 -23.05 17.13 1.03
C VAL A 147 -22.21 16.38 2.06
N LEU A 148 -20.89 16.45 1.90
CA LEU A 148 -19.91 15.75 2.73
C LEU A 148 -19.30 16.71 3.73
N ASP A 149 -19.28 16.31 5.02
CA ASP A 149 -18.65 17.01 6.12
C ASP A 149 -17.85 16.07 7.00
N GLY A 150 -16.59 16.42 7.27
CA GLY A 150 -15.69 15.66 8.13
C GLY A 150 -14.23 15.89 7.84
N VAL A 151 -13.37 15.12 8.52
CA VAL A 151 -11.92 15.21 8.38
C VAL A 151 -11.34 13.80 8.25
N LYS A 152 -10.54 13.58 7.21
CA LYS A 152 -9.74 12.38 7.03
C LYS A 152 -8.31 12.63 7.44
N GLN A 153 -7.67 11.65 8.09
CA GLN A 153 -6.36 11.78 8.70
C GLN A 153 -5.34 10.84 8.05
N PHE A 154 -4.09 11.27 7.98
CA PHE A 154 -2.97 10.49 7.45
C PHE A 154 -3.14 10.05 5.99
N ILE A 155 -3.72 10.92 5.16
CA ILE A 155 -4.00 10.58 3.78
C ILE A 155 -2.76 10.78 2.92
N SER A 156 -2.23 9.68 2.39
CA SER A 156 -1.13 9.69 1.42
C SER A 156 -1.59 10.35 0.13
N GLY A 157 -0.78 11.28 -0.40
CA GLY A 157 -1.13 12.04 -1.59
C GLY A 157 -2.07 13.22 -1.33
N ALA A 158 -2.46 13.50 -0.07
CA ALA A 158 -3.33 14.65 0.24
C ALA A 158 -2.72 15.95 -0.28
N GLY A 159 -3.51 16.71 -1.03
CA GLY A 159 -3.08 17.94 -1.70
C GLY A 159 -2.31 17.74 -3.01
N ALA A 160 -1.72 16.58 -3.25
CA ALA A 160 -1.02 16.24 -4.49
C ALA A 160 -1.90 15.43 -5.47
N SER A 161 -2.70 14.50 -4.96
CA SER A 161 -3.62 13.70 -5.79
C SER A 161 -4.75 14.52 -6.38
N ASP A 162 -5.29 14.07 -7.51
CA ASP A 162 -6.34 14.75 -8.28
C ASP A 162 -7.74 14.26 -7.89
N VAL A 163 -7.84 13.02 -7.37
CA VAL A 163 -9.10 12.41 -6.96
C VAL A 163 -8.94 11.64 -5.66
N TYR A 164 -9.99 11.64 -4.86
CA TYR A 164 -10.05 11.02 -3.53
C TYR A 164 -11.23 10.04 -3.47
N VAL A 165 -10.96 8.78 -3.12
CA VAL A 165 -12.00 7.79 -2.79
C VAL A 165 -12.30 7.93 -1.30
N VAL A 166 -13.41 8.60 -0.98
CA VAL A 166 -13.76 9.03 0.38
C VAL A 166 -14.84 8.13 0.95
N MET A 167 -14.56 7.49 2.10
CA MET A 167 -15.56 6.76 2.87
C MET A 167 -16.30 7.73 3.77
N ALA A 168 -17.63 7.77 3.64
CA ALA A 168 -18.48 8.66 4.44
C ALA A 168 -19.78 7.97 4.85
N ARG A 169 -20.38 8.41 5.96
CA ARG A 169 -21.61 7.87 6.51
C ARG A 169 -22.81 8.49 5.85
N THR A 170 -23.57 7.68 5.11
CA THR A 170 -24.87 8.02 4.51
C THR A 170 -26.04 7.54 5.37
N GLY A 171 -25.83 6.48 6.18
CA GLY A 171 -26.84 5.94 7.08
C GLY A 171 -27.02 6.82 8.30
N GLY A 172 -28.30 7.09 8.64
CA GLY A 172 -28.70 7.73 9.91
C GLY A 172 -28.59 6.76 11.11
N PRO A 173 -29.18 7.14 12.27
CA PRO A 173 -29.14 6.31 13.48
C PRO A 173 -29.72 4.90 13.32
N GLU A 174 -30.58 4.71 12.31
CA GLU A 174 -31.19 3.42 11.97
C GLU A 174 -30.23 2.45 11.25
N LYS A 175 -29.11 2.97 10.70
CA LYS A 175 -28.08 2.18 10.03
C LYS A 175 -26.71 2.39 10.69
N PRO A 176 -26.53 2.00 11.95
CA PRO A 176 -25.26 2.19 12.66
C PRO A 176 -24.17 1.24 12.13
N GLY A 177 -22.92 1.61 12.42
CA GLY A 177 -21.74 0.75 12.09
C GLY A 177 -21.46 0.67 10.60
N PRO A 178 -20.94 -0.46 10.11
CA PRO A 178 -20.41 -0.59 8.75
C PRO A 178 -21.46 -0.44 7.65
N ARG A 179 -22.72 -0.82 7.90
CA ARG A 179 -23.81 -0.76 6.91
C ARG A 179 -24.29 0.65 6.59
N GLY A 180 -23.88 1.66 7.34
CA GLY A 180 -24.21 3.05 7.09
C GLY A 180 -23.11 3.82 6.34
N ILE A 181 -22.09 3.15 5.78
CA ILE A 181 -20.95 3.78 5.13
C ILE A 181 -21.04 3.56 3.61
N SER A 182 -20.82 4.63 2.84
CA SER A 182 -20.74 4.63 1.38
C SER A 182 -19.39 5.19 0.94
N ALA A 183 -18.99 4.92 -0.30
CA ALA A 183 -17.78 5.43 -0.90
C ALA A 183 -18.11 6.50 -1.95
N PHE A 184 -17.34 7.59 -1.98
CA PHE A 184 -17.53 8.69 -2.93
C PHE A 184 -16.25 8.99 -3.68
N ILE A 185 -16.35 9.28 -4.97
CA ILE A 185 -15.27 9.81 -5.79
C ILE A 185 -15.36 11.34 -5.71
N VAL A 186 -14.35 11.98 -5.12
CA VAL A 186 -14.30 13.43 -4.91
C VAL A 186 -13.09 14.01 -5.64
N GLU A 187 -13.32 14.92 -6.58
CA GLU A 187 -12.25 15.56 -7.34
C GLU A 187 -11.57 16.68 -6.53
N LYS A 188 -10.26 16.84 -6.71
CA LYS A 188 -9.51 17.99 -6.22
C LYS A 188 -10.09 19.27 -6.83
N GLY A 189 -10.22 20.32 -5.99
CA GLY A 189 -10.82 21.59 -6.42
C GLY A 189 -12.34 21.66 -6.24
N THR A 190 -13.01 20.59 -5.82
CA THR A 190 -14.40 20.67 -5.39
C THR A 190 -14.52 21.68 -4.24
N GLN A 191 -15.49 22.59 -4.33
CA GLN A 191 -15.70 23.63 -3.30
C GLN A 191 -15.92 23.00 -1.93
N GLY A 192 -15.22 23.50 -0.91
CA GLY A 192 -15.27 22.98 0.46
C GLY A 192 -14.25 21.87 0.74
N LEU A 193 -13.55 21.35 -0.29
CA LEU A 193 -12.44 20.43 -0.11
C LEU A 193 -11.15 21.20 0.13
N SER A 194 -10.46 20.91 1.22
CA SER A 194 -9.17 21.51 1.56
C SER A 194 -8.24 20.48 2.23
N PHE A 195 -6.98 20.88 2.44
CA PHE A 195 -5.95 19.99 2.96
C PHE A 195 -5.23 20.65 4.14
N GLY A 196 -4.95 19.85 5.16
CA GLY A 196 -4.14 20.27 6.30
C GLY A 196 -2.67 20.46 5.94
N ALA A 197 -1.88 20.88 6.93
CA ALA A 197 -0.43 20.90 6.81
C ALA A 197 0.12 19.49 6.58
N LEU A 198 1.25 19.40 5.87
CA LEU A 198 1.95 18.12 5.69
C LEU A 198 2.44 17.60 7.04
N GLU A 199 2.25 16.31 7.28
CA GLU A 199 2.73 15.66 8.50
C GLU A 199 4.25 15.53 8.49
N GLU A 200 4.89 15.90 9.60
CA GLU A 200 6.30 15.63 9.87
C GLU A 200 6.44 14.17 10.30
N LYS A 201 6.95 13.30 9.41
CA LYS A 201 6.98 11.85 9.59
C LYS A 201 8.38 11.34 9.92
N MET A 202 8.44 10.18 10.58
CA MET A 202 9.70 9.45 10.82
C MET A 202 10.35 8.99 9.50
N GLY A 203 9.56 8.53 8.54
CA GLY A 203 9.94 8.05 7.21
C GLY A 203 8.86 8.38 6.19
N TRP A 204 8.95 7.76 4.99
CA TRP A 204 8.02 8.04 3.90
C TRP A 204 8.02 9.50 3.46
N HIS A 205 9.19 10.13 3.47
CA HIS A 205 9.32 11.55 3.14
C HIS A 205 9.01 11.84 1.67
N ALA A 206 9.30 10.90 0.77
CA ALA A 206 9.08 11.05 -0.68
C ALA A 206 7.60 10.99 -1.09
N GLN A 207 6.64 10.99 -0.14
CA GLN A 207 5.23 11.17 -0.45
C GLN A 207 4.57 12.12 0.55
N PRO A 208 3.69 13.05 0.10
CA PRO A 208 2.94 13.93 0.97
C PRO A 208 1.91 13.13 1.77
N THR A 209 1.72 13.49 3.02
CA THR A 209 0.68 12.94 3.89
C THR A 209 0.08 14.08 4.69
N ALA A 210 -1.24 14.26 4.66
CA ALA A 210 -1.93 15.32 5.38
C ALA A 210 -3.38 14.93 5.69
N GLN A 211 -4.10 15.82 6.34
CA GLN A 211 -5.56 15.75 6.45
C GLN A 211 -6.22 16.08 5.12
N VAL A 212 -7.36 15.44 4.86
CA VAL A 212 -8.34 15.86 3.84
C VAL A 212 -9.57 16.36 4.59
N ILE A 213 -9.88 17.64 4.42
CA ILE A 213 -10.91 18.37 5.15
C ILE A 213 -12.09 18.61 4.21
N LEU A 214 -13.27 18.22 4.65
CA LEU A 214 -14.53 18.33 3.91
C LEU A 214 -15.47 19.25 4.70
N GLU A 215 -15.75 20.43 4.15
CA GLU A 215 -16.62 21.43 4.76
C GLU A 215 -17.73 21.80 3.77
N GLY A 216 -18.86 21.12 3.85
CA GLY A 216 -19.97 21.32 2.93
C GLY A 216 -19.63 20.92 1.48
N VAL A 217 -18.77 19.93 1.29
CA VAL A 217 -18.36 19.45 -0.06
C VAL A 217 -19.56 18.83 -0.75
N ARG A 218 -20.04 19.51 -1.79
CA ARG A 218 -21.17 19.04 -2.60
C ARG A 218 -20.69 18.21 -3.77
N VAL A 219 -21.21 16.99 -3.87
CA VAL A 219 -20.97 16.07 -4.99
C VAL A 219 -22.28 15.56 -5.57
N PRO A 220 -22.39 15.33 -6.87
CA PRO A 220 -23.59 14.75 -7.47
C PRO A 220 -23.80 13.31 -6.98
N ALA A 221 -25.03 12.80 -7.08
CA ALA A 221 -25.34 11.45 -6.59
C ALA A 221 -24.58 10.35 -7.31
N ASP A 222 -24.19 10.57 -8.56
CA ASP A 222 -23.36 9.64 -9.36
C ASP A 222 -21.87 9.65 -8.98
N ALA A 223 -21.44 10.55 -8.08
CA ALA A 223 -20.14 10.46 -7.43
C ALA A 223 -20.04 9.33 -6.39
N MET A 224 -21.20 8.81 -5.91
CA MET A 224 -21.22 7.62 -5.06
C MET A 224 -20.77 6.40 -5.87
N LEU A 225 -19.75 5.70 -5.40
CA LEU A 225 -19.20 4.54 -6.06
C LEU A 225 -20.25 3.41 -6.10
N GLY A 226 -20.56 2.92 -7.30
CA GLY A 226 -21.64 1.97 -7.56
C GLY A 226 -23.01 2.62 -7.72
N GLY A 227 -23.08 3.96 -7.79
CA GLY A 227 -24.34 4.69 -7.93
C GLY A 227 -25.27 4.46 -6.74
N THR A 228 -26.59 4.40 -6.97
CA THR A 228 -27.59 4.19 -5.90
C THR A 228 -27.43 2.85 -5.18
N ASP A 229 -26.94 1.83 -5.87
CA ASP A 229 -26.70 0.49 -5.29
C ASP A 229 -25.47 0.47 -4.38
N GLY A 230 -24.60 1.49 -4.46
CA GLY A 230 -23.44 1.69 -3.61
C GLY A 230 -23.77 2.23 -2.21
N GLU A 231 -25.02 2.65 -1.95
CA GLU A 231 -25.39 3.17 -0.62
C GLU A 231 -25.29 2.07 0.44
N GLY A 232 -24.45 2.34 1.47
CA GLY A 232 -24.18 1.39 2.55
C GLY A 232 -23.17 0.29 2.21
N ALA A 233 -22.66 0.22 0.97
CA ALA A 233 -21.67 -0.77 0.55
C ALA A 233 -20.21 -0.34 0.83
N GLY A 234 -19.97 0.93 1.19
CA GLY A 234 -18.64 1.52 1.28
C GLY A 234 -17.69 0.81 2.23
N PHE A 235 -18.16 0.30 3.37
CA PHE A 235 -17.30 -0.46 4.28
C PHE A 235 -16.83 -1.79 3.67
N GLY A 236 -17.72 -2.47 2.95
CA GLY A 236 -17.36 -3.69 2.20
C GLY A 236 -16.33 -3.40 1.11
N ILE A 237 -16.52 -2.31 0.36
CA ILE A 237 -15.56 -1.82 -0.66
C ILE A 237 -14.20 -1.54 -0.01
N ALA A 238 -14.18 -0.81 1.12
CA ALA A 238 -12.99 -0.51 1.88
C ALA A 238 -12.22 -1.77 2.31
N MET A 239 -12.90 -2.73 2.91
CA MET A 239 -12.28 -3.97 3.40
C MET A 239 -11.74 -4.84 2.27
N ASN A 240 -12.44 -4.92 1.14
CA ASN A 240 -11.95 -5.63 -0.04
C ASN A 240 -10.70 -4.96 -0.64
N GLY A 241 -10.69 -3.63 -0.75
CA GLY A 241 -9.50 -2.88 -1.19
C GLY A 241 -8.30 -3.11 -0.27
N LEU A 242 -8.54 -3.04 1.04
CA LEU A 242 -7.49 -3.27 2.04
C LEU A 242 -6.90 -4.69 1.99
N ASN A 243 -7.63 -5.74 1.58
CA ASN A 243 -7.03 -7.06 1.42
C ASN A 243 -5.93 -7.05 0.36
N GLY A 244 -6.16 -6.40 -0.79
CA GLY A 244 -5.13 -6.18 -1.81
C GLY A 244 -4.00 -5.27 -1.33
N GLY A 245 -4.35 -4.15 -0.70
CA GLY A 245 -3.38 -3.20 -0.14
C GLY A 245 -2.43 -3.83 0.87
N ARG A 246 -2.94 -4.69 1.77
CA ARG A 246 -2.12 -5.47 2.74
C ARG A 246 -1.05 -6.30 2.06
N LEU A 247 -1.38 -6.95 0.94
CA LEU A 247 -0.41 -7.73 0.16
C LEU A 247 0.63 -6.83 -0.50
N ASN A 248 0.19 -5.71 -1.08
CA ASN A 248 1.10 -4.76 -1.72
C ASN A 248 2.09 -4.14 -0.72
N ILE A 249 1.63 -3.75 0.47
CA ILE A 249 2.51 -3.24 1.53
C ILE A 249 3.46 -4.31 2.06
N ALA A 250 3.01 -5.56 2.15
CA ALA A 250 3.88 -6.68 2.47
C ALA A 250 4.96 -6.86 1.40
N ALA A 251 4.61 -6.75 0.11
CA ALA A 251 5.57 -6.78 -1.00
C ALA A 251 6.57 -5.61 -0.93
N CYS A 252 6.10 -4.39 -0.62
CA CYS A 252 6.98 -3.24 -0.41
C CYS A 252 7.93 -3.45 0.78
N SER A 253 7.46 -4.10 1.86
CA SER A 253 8.34 -4.46 2.98
C SER A 253 9.41 -5.46 2.57
N LEU A 254 9.02 -6.47 1.79
CA LEU A 254 9.92 -7.52 1.32
C LEU A 254 11.00 -6.95 0.40
N GLY A 255 10.65 -6.09 -0.56
CA GLY A 255 11.61 -5.44 -1.45
C GLY A 255 12.59 -4.54 -0.69
N GLY A 256 12.10 -3.69 0.23
CA GLY A 256 12.98 -2.85 1.06
C GLY A 256 13.92 -3.67 1.95
N ALA A 257 13.44 -4.77 2.53
CA ALA A 257 14.27 -5.67 3.33
C ALA A 257 15.29 -6.44 2.48
N GLN A 258 14.92 -6.85 1.25
CA GLN A 258 15.86 -7.45 0.30
C GLN A 258 17.00 -6.48 -0.03
N ALA A 259 16.69 -5.22 -0.33
CA ALA A 259 17.69 -4.18 -0.58
C ALA A 259 18.63 -3.99 0.61
N ALA A 260 18.09 -3.98 1.83
CA ALA A 260 18.88 -3.88 3.05
C ALA A 260 19.81 -5.10 3.24
N TYR A 261 19.28 -6.30 3.01
CA TYR A 261 20.05 -7.54 3.06
C TYR A 261 21.20 -7.56 2.07
N ASP A 262 20.95 -7.18 0.81
CA ASP A 262 21.96 -7.15 -0.25
C ASP A 262 23.08 -6.15 0.06
N LYS A 263 22.74 -4.96 0.56
CA LYS A 263 23.70 -3.95 1.05
C LYS A 263 24.54 -4.52 2.21
N ALA A 264 23.92 -5.20 3.17
CA ALA A 264 24.62 -5.79 4.30
C ALA A 264 25.58 -6.89 3.86
N GLY A 265 25.16 -7.77 2.94
CA GLY A 265 26.00 -8.82 2.37
C GLY A 265 27.24 -8.27 1.66
N ALA A 266 27.04 -7.22 0.84
CA ALA A 266 28.14 -6.51 0.18
C ALA A 266 29.12 -5.89 1.19
N TYR A 267 28.58 -5.19 2.17
CA TYR A 267 29.38 -4.52 3.20
C TYR A 267 30.23 -5.49 4.02
N VAL A 268 29.67 -6.57 4.57
CA VAL A 268 30.41 -7.52 5.41
C VAL A 268 31.46 -8.31 4.64
N ARG A 269 31.29 -8.47 3.32
CA ARG A 269 32.29 -9.07 2.43
C ARG A 269 33.54 -8.20 2.28
N GLU A 270 33.37 -6.88 2.27
CA GLU A 270 34.45 -5.92 2.01
C GLU A 270 35.08 -5.38 3.32
N ARG A 271 34.28 -5.22 4.37
CA ARG A 271 34.72 -4.64 5.64
C ARG A 271 35.64 -5.57 6.38
N GLN A 272 36.85 -5.09 6.66
CA GLN A 272 37.87 -5.79 7.44
C GLN A 272 37.78 -5.42 8.92
N ALA A 273 37.85 -6.42 9.82
CA ALA A 273 38.03 -6.28 11.25
C ALA A 273 38.72 -7.53 11.81
N PHE A 274 39.48 -7.40 12.88
CA PHE A 274 40.21 -8.51 13.51
C PHE A 274 41.10 -9.32 12.55
N GLY A 275 41.54 -8.69 11.47
CA GLY A 275 42.48 -9.32 10.49
C GLY A 275 41.82 -10.08 9.34
N SER A 276 40.47 -10.09 9.25
CA SER A 276 39.73 -10.78 8.17
C SER A 276 38.46 -10.00 7.80
N PRO A 277 37.79 -10.29 6.66
CA PRO A 277 36.49 -9.79 6.34
C PRO A 277 35.48 -10.14 7.44
N LEU A 278 34.52 -9.25 7.72
CA LEU A 278 33.45 -9.53 8.70
C LEU A 278 32.66 -10.80 8.32
N LEU A 279 32.53 -11.11 7.03
CA LEU A 279 31.88 -12.32 6.54
C LEU A 279 32.48 -13.61 7.06
N ASP A 280 33.78 -13.61 7.45
CA ASP A 280 34.46 -14.81 7.95
C ASP A 280 34.04 -15.14 9.42
N GLU A 281 33.43 -14.18 10.11
CA GLU A 281 32.95 -14.39 11.47
C GLU A 281 31.70 -15.29 11.50
N PRO A 282 31.65 -16.39 12.27
CA PRO A 282 30.52 -17.31 12.30
C PRO A 282 29.20 -16.63 12.68
N THR A 283 29.22 -15.68 13.61
CA THR A 283 28.01 -14.95 14.05
C THR A 283 27.40 -14.09 12.96
N ILE A 284 28.23 -13.49 12.12
CA ILE A 284 27.79 -12.73 10.93
C ILE A 284 27.09 -13.65 9.92
N ARG A 285 27.71 -14.81 9.63
CA ARG A 285 27.12 -15.81 8.72
C ARG A 285 25.80 -16.38 9.24
N PHE A 286 25.67 -16.59 10.55
CA PHE A 286 24.39 -17.02 11.15
C PHE A 286 23.33 -15.94 11.03
N THR A 287 23.68 -14.69 11.26
CA THR A 287 22.77 -13.55 11.08
C THR A 287 22.29 -13.45 9.62
N LEU A 288 23.17 -13.57 8.64
CA LEU A 288 22.81 -13.57 7.22
C LEU A 288 21.92 -14.77 6.85
N ALA A 289 22.17 -15.95 7.41
CA ALA A 289 21.35 -17.14 7.20
C ALA A 289 19.92 -16.96 7.75
N ASP A 290 19.77 -16.38 8.94
CA ASP A 290 18.47 -16.06 9.52
C ASP A 290 17.71 -15.01 8.70
N MET A 291 18.41 -13.96 8.25
CA MET A 291 17.84 -12.92 7.38
C MET A 291 17.35 -13.51 6.06
N ALA A 292 18.17 -14.31 5.38
CA ALA A 292 17.82 -15.00 4.13
C ALA A 292 16.60 -15.91 4.32
N THR A 293 16.58 -16.71 5.39
CA THR A 293 15.44 -17.56 5.75
C THR A 293 14.16 -16.75 5.98
N GLY A 294 14.29 -15.61 6.67
CA GLY A 294 13.18 -14.69 6.93
C GLY A 294 12.61 -14.10 5.62
N LEU A 295 13.45 -13.70 4.68
CA LEU A 295 13.03 -13.20 3.37
C LEU A 295 12.31 -14.28 2.55
N GLU A 296 12.86 -15.50 2.48
CA GLU A 296 12.23 -16.60 1.73
C GLU A 296 10.89 -17.00 2.32
N THR A 297 10.79 -17.17 3.63
CA THR A 297 9.51 -17.52 4.28
C THR A 297 8.48 -16.40 4.11
N SER A 298 8.90 -15.13 4.13
CA SER A 298 8.05 -13.97 3.87
C SER A 298 7.52 -14.00 2.43
N ARG A 299 8.36 -14.27 1.46
CA ARG A 299 7.99 -14.37 0.03
C ARG A 299 6.97 -15.49 -0.20
N MET A 300 7.20 -16.67 0.39
CA MET A 300 6.28 -17.80 0.28
C MET A 300 4.91 -17.51 0.89
N MET A 301 4.86 -16.89 2.08
CA MET A 301 3.61 -16.50 2.73
C MET A 301 2.85 -15.47 1.90
N LEU A 302 3.56 -14.48 1.35
CA LEU A 302 2.98 -13.44 0.51
C LEU A 302 2.38 -14.03 -0.79
N TRP A 303 3.11 -14.90 -1.48
CA TRP A 303 2.63 -15.52 -2.72
C TRP A 303 1.44 -16.45 -2.46
N ARG A 304 1.44 -17.19 -1.36
CA ARG A 304 0.28 -18.00 -0.96
C ARG A 304 -0.96 -17.13 -0.77
N ALA A 305 -0.84 -16.01 -0.04
CA ALA A 305 -1.97 -15.12 0.24
C ALA A 305 -2.46 -14.42 -1.05
N ALA A 306 -1.54 -14.00 -1.93
CA ALA A 306 -1.90 -13.42 -3.22
C ALA A 306 -2.65 -14.42 -4.12
N SER A 307 -2.15 -15.65 -4.23
CA SER A 307 -2.83 -16.71 -4.98
C SER A 307 -4.21 -17.07 -4.41
N ALA A 308 -4.38 -17.03 -3.08
CA ALA A 308 -5.67 -17.25 -2.43
C ALA A 308 -6.66 -16.11 -2.75
N LEU A 309 -6.17 -14.86 -2.80
CA LEU A 309 -7.00 -13.71 -3.17
C LEU A 309 -7.43 -13.78 -4.65
N ASP A 310 -6.54 -14.20 -5.55
CA ASP A 310 -6.84 -14.42 -6.97
C ASP A 310 -7.87 -15.55 -7.19
N ALA A 311 -7.78 -16.61 -6.40
CA ALA A 311 -8.67 -17.77 -6.49
C ALA A 311 -10.02 -17.58 -5.76
N ASP A 312 -10.25 -16.42 -5.17
CA ASP A 312 -11.42 -16.17 -4.29
C ASP A 312 -11.57 -17.22 -3.18
N ASP A 313 -10.44 -17.69 -2.64
CA ASP A 313 -10.37 -18.71 -1.60
C ASP A 313 -11.17 -18.28 -0.36
N PRO A 314 -11.94 -19.18 0.30
CA PRO A 314 -12.66 -18.86 1.53
C PRO A 314 -11.78 -18.27 2.65
N ASP A 315 -10.52 -18.67 2.74
CA ASP A 315 -9.57 -18.22 3.75
C ASP A 315 -8.75 -16.97 3.32
N LYS A 316 -9.05 -16.38 2.16
CA LYS A 316 -8.28 -15.25 1.57
C LYS A 316 -8.08 -14.08 2.52
N VAL A 317 -9.09 -13.68 3.30
CA VAL A 317 -9.02 -12.54 4.24
C VAL A 317 -8.04 -12.83 5.37
N GLU A 318 -8.10 -14.05 5.92
CA GLU A 318 -7.21 -14.52 6.97
C GLU A 318 -5.77 -14.62 6.45
N LEU A 319 -5.56 -15.22 5.28
CA LEU A 319 -4.25 -15.36 4.65
C LEU A 319 -3.63 -13.99 4.32
N CYS A 320 -4.40 -13.01 3.84
CA CYS A 320 -3.92 -11.64 3.63
C CYS A 320 -3.48 -10.99 4.96
N ALA A 321 -4.23 -11.20 6.04
CA ALA A 321 -3.87 -10.68 7.35
C ALA A 321 -2.62 -11.36 7.93
N MET A 322 -2.50 -12.69 7.78
CA MET A 322 -1.30 -13.46 8.17
C MET A 322 -0.07 -12.95 7.41
N ALA A 323 -0.16 -12.84 6.08
CA ALA A 323 0.94 -12.40 5.23
C ALA A 323 1.38 -10.98 5.61
N LYS A 324 0.45 -10.03 5.68
CA LYS A 324 0.77 -8.64 6.05
C LYS A 324 1.50 -8.58 7.38
N ARG A 325 0.98 -9.19 8.43
CA ARG A 325 1.60 -9.18 9.75
C ARG A 325 2.98 -9.83 9.75
N TYR A 326 3.08 -11.06 9.24
CA TYR A 326 4.32 -11.83 9.28
C TYR A 326 5.41 -11.14 8.46
N VAL A 327 5.11 -10.78 7.23
CA VAL A 327 6.08 -10.17 6.31
C VAL A 327 6.56 -8.82 6.84
N THR A 328 5.66 -7.93 7.29
CA THR A 328 6.08 -6.62 7.78
C THR A 328 6.87 -6.68 9.09
N ASP A 329 6.59 -7.64 9.99
CA ASP A 329 7.38 -7.87 11.21
C ASP A 329 8.78 -8.40 10.84
N THR A 330 8.85 -9.47 10.03
CA THR A 330 10.11 -10.12 9.63
C THR A 330 11.00 -9.19 8.80
N CYS A 331 10.43 -8.48 7.84
CA CYS A 331 11.19 -7.58 6.96
C CYS A 331 11.73 -6.37 7.72
N PHE A 332 11.01 -5.85 8.72
CA PHE A 332 11.54 -4.82 9.60
C PHE A 332 12.76 -5.33 10.39
N ASP A 333 12.68 -6.55 10.95
CA ASP A 333 13.81 -7.16 11.66
C ASP A 333 15.03 -7.39 10.75
N VAL A 334 14.81 -7.77 9.48
CA VAL A 334 15.87 -7.91 8.49
C VAL A 334 16.55 -6.56 8.23
N ALA A 335 15.77 -5.49 8.02
CA ALA A 335 16.31 -4.16 7.78
C ALA A 335 17.10 -3.62 8.98
N ASP A 336 16.61 -3.83 10.20
CA ASP A 336 17.28 -3.44 11.43
C ASP A 336 18.61 -4.20 11.63
N LYS A 337 18.62 -5.52 11.39
CA LYS A 337 19.85 -6.34 11.40
C LYS A 337 20.84 -5.90 10.34
N ALA A 338 20.38 -5.56 9.12
CA ALA A 338 21.23 -5.06 8.05
C ALA A 338 21.92 -3.74 8.44
N LEU A 339 21.19 -2.82 9.06
CA LEU A 339 21.76 -1.59 9.64
C LEU A 339 22.78 -1.92 10.73
N GLN A 340 22.47 -2.84 11.64
CA GLN A 340 23.37 -3.27 12.71
C GLN A 340 24.69 -3.86 12.17
N LEU A 341 24.64 -4.65 11.08
CA LEU A 341 25.83 -5.22 10.44
C LEU A 341 26.76 -4.16 9.85
N HIS A 342 26.26 -2.97 9.51
CA HIS A 342 27.08 -1.83 9.08
C HIS A 342 27.75 -1.07 10.23
N GLY A 343 27.33 -1.33 11.48
CA GLY A 343 27.81 -0.58 12.65
C GLY A 343 27.52 0.92 12.52
N GLY A 344 28.46 1.77 12.89
CA GLY A 344 28.29 3.22 12.81
C GLY A 344 27.95 3.75 11.40
N TYR A 345 28.43 3.10 10.37
CA TYR A 345 28.13 3.47 8.98
C TYR A 345 26.65 3.24 8.61
N GLY A 346 25.99 2.22 9.16
CA GLY A 346 24.57 1.99 8.95
C GLY A 346 23.66 3.10 9.49
N TYR A 347 24.16 3.89 10.44
CA TYR A 347 23.45 5.03 11.02
C TYR A 347 23.58 6.33 10.21
N LEU A 348 24.44 6.33 9.19
CA LEU A 348 24.67 7.49 8.33
C LEU A 348 23.75 7.46 7.11
N ARG A 349 23.17 8.62 6.76
CA ARG A 349 22.21 8.77 5.65
C ARG A 349 22.75 8.29 4.30
N GLU A 350 24.02 8.51 4.04
CA GLU A 350 24.66 8.17 2.75
C GLU A 350 24.66 6.67 2.43
N TYR A 351 24.55 5.79 3.46
CA TYR A 351 24.44 4.36 3.27
C TYR A 351 23.00 3.89 2.99
N GLY A 352 22.01 4.71 3.33
CA GLY A 352 20.59 4.48 3.05
C GLY A 352 19.90 3.40 3.88
N LEU A 353 20.60 2.72 4.80
CA LEU A 353 20.00 1.70 5.67
C LEU A 353 19.02 2.33 6.66
N GLU A 354 19.37 3.47 7.24
CA GLU A 354 18.53 4.19 8.19
C GLU A 354 17.20 4.63 7.53
N LYS A 355 17.24 5.04 6.23
CA LYS A 355 16.04 5.35 5.47
C LYS A 355 15.13 4.12 5.34
N ILE A 356 15.69 2.96 4.96
CA ILE A 356 14.92 1.73 4.82
C ILE A 356 14.25 1.38 6.16
N VAL A 357 14.97 1.43 7.27
CA VAL A 357 14.43 1.16 8.62
C VAL A 357 13.30 2.13 8.97
N ARG A 358 13.46 3.45 8.71
CA ARG A 358 12.42 4.46 8.95
C ARG A 358 11.18 4.18 8.11
N ASP A 359 11.36 3.85 6.84
CA ASP A 359 10.26 3.62 5.90
C ASP A 359 9.48 2.34 6.23
N LEU A 360 10.17 1.24 6.51
CA LEU A 360 9.50 -0.02 6.84
C LEU A 360 8.80 0.01 8.20
N ARG A 361 9.15 0.95 9.09
CA ARG A 361 8.53 1.03 10.42
C ARG A 361 7.02 1.25 10.36
N VAL A 362 6.54 2.05 9.41
CA VAL A 362 5.11 2.36 9.29
C VAL A 362 4.31 1.20 8.70
N HIS A 363 4.94 0.28 7.96
CA HIS A 363 4.26 -0.88 7.35
C HIS A 363 3.59 -1.80 8.38
N ARG A 364 4.06 -1.79 9.63
CA ARG A 364 3.45 -2.52 10.76
C ARG A 364 2.20 -1.81 11.31
N ILE A 365 1.97 -0.56 10.93
CA ILE A 365 0.90 0.32 11.47
C ILE A 365 -0.23 0.48 10.45
N LEU A 366 0.10 0.85 9.21
CA LEU A 366 -0.89 1.16 8.18
C LEU A 366 -1.60 -0.09 7.66
N GLU A 367 -2.70 0.14 6.93
CA GLU A 367 -3.57 -0.91 6.34
C GLU A 367 -4.11 -1.92 7.36
N GLY A 368 -4.30 -1.44 8.57
CA GLY A 368 -4.57 -2.22 9.76
C GLY A 368 -3.30 -2.62 10.49
N THR A 369 -3.19 -2.20 11.76
CA THR A 369 -2.00 -2.52 12.57
C THR A 369 -1.80 -4.03 12.67
N ASN A 370 -0.58 -4.48 12.96
CA ASN A 370 -0.30 -5.90 13.12
C ASN A 370 -1.08 -6.52 14.30
N GLU A 371 -1.54 -5.71 15.26
CA GLU A 371 -2.49 -6.11 16.30
C GLU A 371 -3.88 -6.41 15.70
N ILE A 372 -4.37 -5.55 14.79
CA ILE A 372 -5.64 -5.79 14.08
C ILE A 372 -5.54 -7.03 13.19
N MET A 373 -4.39 -7.27 12.55
CA MET A 373 -4.19 -8.51 11.78
C MET A 373 -4.30 -9.74 12.67
N ARG A 374 -3.75 -9.69 13.91
CA ARG A 374 -3.93 -10.77 14.89
C ARG A 374 -5.40 -10.96 15.31
N VAL A 375 -6.17 -9.86 15.40
CA VAL A 375 -7.62 -9.95 15.67
C VAL A 375 -8.35 -10.64 14.52
N VAL A 376 -8.02 -10.32 13.26
CA VAL A 376 -8.63 -10.97 12.08
C VAL A 376 -8.34 -12.46 12.08
N VAL A 377 -7.07 -12.85 12.20
CA VAL A 377 -6.63 -14.25 12.23
C VAL A 377 -7.24 -14.98 13.42
N GLY A 378 -7.17 -14.41 14.63
CA GLY A 378 -7.68 -15.04 15.85
C GLY A 378 -9.19 -15.27 15.83
N ARG A 379 -9.96 -14.37 15.15
CA ARG A 379 -11.41 -14.61 14.97
C ARG A 379 -11.69 -15.76 14.02
N ALA A 380 -10.95 -15.88 12.92
CA ALA A 380 -11.10 -16.98 11.97
C ALA A 380 -10.76 -18.32 12.63
N GLU A 381 -9.62 -18.41 13.33
CA GLU A 381 -9.23 -19.61 14.07
C GLU A 381 -10.25 -20.00 15.16
N ALA A 382 -10.72 -19.01 15.94
CA ALA A 382 -11.74 -19.28 16.96
C ALA A 382 -13.06 -19.80 16.36
N ALA A 383 -13.45 -19.31 15.17
CA ALA A 383 -14.63 -19.81 14.47
C ALA A 383 -14.42 -21.26 14.00
N ARG A 384 -13.23 -21.57 13.46
CA ARG A 384 -12.84 -22.91 12.98
C ARG A 384 -12.89 -23.95 14.12
N PHE A 385 -12.31 -23.63 15.31
CA PHE A 385 -12.35 -24.50 16.49
C PHE A 385 -13.74 -24.65 17.14
N ARG A 386 -14.66 -23.70 16.90
CA ARG A 386 -16.05 -23.84 17.37
C ARG A 386 -16.90 -24.69 16.44
N ALA A 387 -16.52 -24.82 15.18
CA ALA A 387 -17.24 -25.63 14.19
C ALA A 387 -16.76 -27.10 14.14
N SER A 388 -15.58 -27.40 14.69
CA SER A 388 -15.03 -28.77 14.88
C SER A 388 -15.54 -29.42 16.13
#